data_7f0e8c0e7af86b1d85d3bd266fe6f751
#
_entry.id   7f0e8c0e7af86b1d85d3bd266fe6f751
#
_cell.length_a   1.000
_cell.length_b   1.000
_cell.length_c   1.000
_cell.angle_alpha   90.00
_cell.angle_beta   90.00
_cell.angle_gamma   90.00
#
_symmetry.space_group_name_H-M   'P 1'
#
loop_
_entity.id
_entity.type
_entity.pdbx_description
1 polymer ?
#
loop_
_entity_poly.entity_id
_entity_poly.type
_entity_poly.pdbx_seq_one_letter_code
_entity_poly.pdbx_strand_id
1 'polypeptide(L)'
;MFCPECGRTDVELFEGVCKDCYLKGYQFLKIPENITVTVCKHCNAKLEGGKWQEEEIPEEEIIYRALENNIEVDELAQDEEIELEIDQMRGTIAECYVEATATVLGELMSEAHTPNVRINHTVCPDCSKKSSGYYEAVIQLRADERELDSEEIVNAEEIIRRVIEKQARKDKLAYIPQIATPKEGKDY
;
A
#
# COMPACT_ATOMS: atom_id res chain seq x y z
N MET A 1 37.20 -1.73 -36.14
CA MET A 1 37.39 -2.29 -34.77
C MET A 1 36.88 -3.73 -34.78
N PHE A 2 37.34 -4.59 -33.89
CA PHE A 2 36.84 -5.95 -33.82
C PHE A 2 36.18 -6.20 -32.46
N CYS A 3 35.14 -7.03 -32.40
CA CYS A 3 34.50 -7.42 -31.18
C CYS A 3 35.30 -8.52 -30.45
N PRO A 4 35.73 -8.33 -29.20
CA PRO A 4 36.54 -9.31 -28.48
C PRO A 4 35.76 -10.58 -28.11
N GLU A 5 34.46 -10.53 -28.04
CA GLU A 5 33.62 -11.69 -27.68
C GLU A 5 33.35 -12.62 -28.88
N CYS A 6 32.91 -12.05 -30.01
CA CYS A 6 32.55 -12.87 -31.17
C CYS A 6 33.55 -12.83 -32.31
N GLY A 7 34.58 -11.97 -32.24
CA GLY A 7 35.63 -11.83 -33.24
C GLY A 7 35.22 -11.13 -34.54
N ARG A 8 34.00 -10.61 -34.67
CA ARG A 8 33.54 -9.84 -35.84
C ARG A 8 34.41 -8.59 -36.02
N THR A 9 34.84 -8.34 -37.25
CA THR A 9 35.56 -7.15 -37.65
C THR A 9 34.63 -6.14 -38.31
N ASP A 10 35.04 -4.86 -38.31
CA ASP A 10 34.31 -3.75 -38.93
C ASP A 10 32.89 -3.49 -38.33
N VAL A 11 32.77 -3.72 -37.04
CA VAL A 11 31.54 -3.46 -36.27
C VAL A 11 31.69 -2.24 -35.37
N GLU A 12 30.59 -1.56 -35.14
CA GLU A 12 30.48 -0.54 -34.10
C GLU A 12 30.45 -1.20 -32.72
N LEU A 13 31.17 -0.63 -31.77
CA LEU A 13 31.27 -1.17 -30.40
C LEU A 13 30.47 -0.32 -29.42
N PHE A 14 29.67 -1.01 -28.62
CA PHE A 14 28.97 -0.48 -27.44
C PHE A 14 29.66 -1.06 -26.20
N GLU A 15 30.18 -0.21 -25.34
CA GLU A 15 30.93 -0.61 -24.13
C GLU A 15 32.03 -1.66 -24.40
N GLY A 16 32.65 -1.61 -25.60
CA GLY A 16 33.76 -2.48 -25.97
C GLY A 16 33.39 -3.77 -26.68
N VAL A 17 32.13 -4.10 -26.89
CA VAL A 17 31.63 -5.25 -27.64
C VAL A 17 30.66 -4.83 -28.76
N CYS A 18 30.44 -5.70 -29.76
CA CYS A 18 29.43 -5.38 -30.77
C CYS A 18 28.02 -5.40 -30.21
N LYS A 19 27.08 -4.70 -30.87
CA LYS A 19 25.68 -4.61 -30.50
C LYS A 19 25.06 -5.97 -30.17
N ASP A 20 25.29 -6.99 -31.03
CA ASP A 20 24.71 -8.34 -30.80
C ASP A 20 25.26 -9.00 -29.53
N CYS A 21 26.54 -8.79 -29.21
CA CYS A 21 27.13 -9.33 -27.98
C CYS A 21 26.65 -8.55 -26.74
N TYR A 22 26.53 -7.23 -26.86
CA TYR A 22 25.99 -6.38 -25.80
C TYR A 22 24.57 -6.79 -25.43
N LEU A 23 23.67 -6.96 -26.40
CA LEU A 23 22.28 -7.31 -26.19
C LEU A 23 22.06 -8.73 -25.68
N LYS A 24 22.99 -9.68 -25.87
CA LYS A 24 22.85 -11.07 -25.43
C LYS A 24 22.72 -11.24 -23.90
N GLY A 25 23.33 -10.36 -23.13
CA GLY A 25 23.30 -10.38 -21.67
C GLY A 25 22.61 -9.18 -21.06
N TYR A 26 22.04 -8.33 -21.90
CA TYR A 26 21.42 -7.09 -21.46
C TYR A 26 20.02 -7.34 -20.92
N GLN A 27 19.72 -6.75 -19.78
CA GLN A 27 18.40 -6.74 -19.16
C GLN A 27 17.95 -5.29 -19.04
N PHE A 28 16.83 -4.97 -19.69
CA PHE A 28 16.27 -3.63 -19.65
C PHE A 28 15.24 -3.45 -18.51
N LEU A 29 14.73 -4.56 -17.93
CA LEU A 29 13.79 -4.53 -16.82
C LEU A 29 14.46 -5.06 -15.56
N LYS A 30 14.36 -4.31 -14.47
CA LYS A 30 14.78 -4.73 -13.13
C LYS A 30 13.57 -4.75 -12.22
N ILE A 31 13.33 -5.90 -11.59
CA ILE A 31 12.30 -6.09 -10.59
C ILE A 31 12.83 -7.03 -9.50
N PRO A 32 12.62 -6.72 -8.20
CA PRO A 32 12.99 -7.63 -7.12
C PRO A 32 12.19 -8.93 -7.17
N GLU A 33 12.82 -10.07 -6.92
CA GLU A 33 12.13 -11.36 -6.83
C GLU A 33 11.08 -11.42 -5.73
N ASN A 34 11.28 -10.66 -4.65
CA ASN A 34 10.37 -10.63 -3.50
C ASN A 34 10.09 -9.18 -3.10
N ILE A 35 8.83 -8.80 -3.19
CA ILE A 35 8.30 -7.50 -2.78
C ILE A 35 7.43 -7.72 -1.55
N THR A 36 7.56 -6.85 -0.54
CA THR A 36 6.72 -6.93 0.67
C THR A 36 5.93 -5.66 0.83
N VAL A 37 4.61 -5.79 0.97
CA VAL A 37 3.70 -4.70 1.31
C VAL A 37 3.08 -4.95 2.68
N THR A 38 2.94 -3.91 3.49
CA THR A 38 2.34 -4.00 4.81
C THR A 38 1.01 -3.26 4.83
N VAL A 39 -0.05 -3.95 5.26
CA VAL A 39 -1.44 -3.49 5.24
C VAL A 39 -2.06 -3.66 6.61
N CYS A 40 -2.90 -2.70 7.01
CA CYS A 40 -3.66 -2.83 8.25
C CYS A 40 -4.84 -3.80 8.07
N LYS A 41 -4.89 -4.86 8.90
CA LYS A 41 -5.96 -5.86 8.86
C LYS A 41 -7.36 -5.34 9.21
N HIS A 42 -7.48 -4.11 9.73
CA HIS A 42 -8.75 -3.53 10.16
C HIS A 42 -9.27 -2.45 9.23
N CYS A 43 -8.39 -1.63 8.66
CA CYS A 43 -8.80 -0.49 7.83
C CYS A 43 -8.15 -0.47 6.45
N ASN A 44 -7.41 -1.52 6.08
CA ASN A 44 -6.68 -1.65 4.82
C ASN A 44 -5.67 -0.52 4.52
N ALA A 45 -5.38 0.35 5.49
CA ALA A 45 -4.34 1.34 5.32
C ALA A 45 -3.01 0.68 4.99
N LYS A 46 -2.28 1.22 4.02
CA LYS A 46 -0.97 0.73 3.56
C LYS A 46 0.15 1.47 4.29
N LEU A 47 1.19 0.76 4.68
CA LEU A 47 2.42 1.34 5.22
C LEU A 47 3.39 1.64 4.08
N GLU A 48 3.67 2.90 3.82
CA GLU A 48 4.59 3.34 2.78
C GLU A 48 5.51 4.44 3.30
N GLY A 49 6.82 4.28 3.11
CA GLY A 49 7.82 5.25 3.61
C GLY A 49 7.75 5.51 5.12
N GLY A 50 7.32 4.51 5.92
CA GLY A 50 7.14 4.63 7.36
C GLY A 50 5.87 5.35 7.80
N LYS A 51 4.98 5.69 6.88
CA LYS A 51 3.69 6.35 7.15
C LYS A 51 2.53 5.48 6.69
N TRP A 52 1.47 5.45 7.50
CA TRP A 52 0.22 4.79 7.13
C TRP A 52 -0.59 5.71 6.22
N GLN A 53 -0.92 5.21 5.05
CA GLN A 53 -1.75 5.89 4.06
C GLN A 53 -3.12 5.22 4.04
N GLU A 54 -4.18 6.04 4.13
CA GLU A 54 -5.55 5.56 4.04
C GLU A 54 -5.95 5.51 2.56
N GLU A 55 -5.99 4.30 2.03
CA GLU A 55 -6.58 4.02 0.73
C GLU A 55 -7.49 2.81 0.88
N GLU A 56 -8.78 2.99 0.60
CA GLU A 56 -9.74 1.89 0.49
C GLU A 56 -9.64 1.27 -0.91
N ILE A 57 -8.53 0.58 -1.18
CA ILE A 57 -8.33 -0.13 -2.44
C ILE A 57 -8.38 -1.63 -2.22
N PRO A 58 -8.83 -2.41 -3.22
CA PRO A 58 -8.79 -3.86 -3.17
C PRO A 58 -7.36 -4.39 -3.00
N GLU A 59 -7.23 -5.57 -2.39
CA GLU A 59 -5.92 -6.20 -2.17
C GLU A 59 -5.16 -6.46 -3.47
N GLU A 60 -5.87 -6.84 -4.53
CA GLU A 60 -5.31 -6.99 -5.88
C GLU A 60 -4.67 -5.70 -6.40
N GLU A 61 -5.33 -4.58 -6.23
CA GLU A 61 -4.81 -3.27 -6.63
C GLU A 61 -3.54 -2.89 -5.83
N ILE A 62 -3.45 -3.29 -4.56
CA ILE A 62 -2.24 -3.11 -3.75
C ILE A 62 -1.07 -3.89 -4.34
N ILE A 63 -1.32 -5.11 -4.85
CA ILE A 63 -0.31 -5.95 -5.47
C ILE A 63 0.18 -5.32 -6.78
N TYR A 64 -0.74 -4.89 -7.67
CA TYR A 64 -0.35 -4.23 -8.92
C TYR A 64 0.48 -2.97 -8.69
N ARG A 65 0.07 -2.09 -7.79
CA ARG A 65 0.84 -0.90 -7.42
C ARG A 65 2.20 -1.24 -6.79
N ALA A 66 2.28 -2.35 -6.05
CA ALA A 66 3.55 -2.80 -5.50
C ALA A 66 4.51 -3.26 -6.60
N LEU A 67 4.01 -3.93 -7.63
CA LEU A 67 4.80 -4.30 -8.82
C LEU A 67 5.26 -3.04 -9.56
N GLU A 68 4.35 -2.16 -9.94
CA GLU A 68 4.65 -0.91 -10.66
C GLU A 68 5.69 -0.05 -9.95
N ASN A 69 5.59 0.10 -8.62
CA ASN A 69 6.52 0.91 -7.82
C ASN A 69 7.91 0.27 -7.66
N ASN A 70 8.09 -1.01 -8.01
CA ASN A 70 9.35 -1.73 -7.88
C ASN A 70 9.94 -2.16 -9.24
N ILE A 71 9.31 -1.76 -10.34
CA ILE A 71 9.83 -1.95 -11.69
C ILE A 71 10.73 -0.75 -12.02
N GLU A 72 11.96 -1.05 -12.43
CA GLU A 72 12.88 -0.08 -12.98
C GLU A 72 13.17 -0.46 -14.42
N VAL A 73 12.93 0.46 -15.36
CA VAL A 73 13.24 0.32 -16.78
C VAL A 73 14.54 1.06 -17.08
N ASP A 74 15.43 0.42 -17.81
CA ASP A 74 16.73 1.02 -18.19
C ASP A 74 16.52 2.16 -19.20
N GLU A 75 17.36 3.19 -19.13
CA GLU A 75 17.27 4.40 -19.96
C GLU A 75 17.46 4.13 -21.47
N LEU A 76 18.07 3.01 -21.85
CA LEU A 76 18.24 2.61 -23.25
C LEU A 76 16.98 1.96 -23.84
N ALA A 77 16.03 1.56 -23.02
CA ALA A 77 14.76 1.01 -23.47
C ALA A 77 13.84 2.14 -23.94
N GLN A 78 13.23 1.96 -25.10
CA GLN A 78 12.26 2.88 -25.69
C GLN A 78 11.00 2.11 -26.06
N ASP A 79 9.85 2.81 -26.05
CA ASP A 79 8.55 2.23 -26.42
C ASP A 79 8.25 0.95 -25.61
N GLU A 80 8.48 1.01 -24.29
CA GLU A 80 8.24 -0.11 -23.40
C GLU A 80 6.74 -0.39 -23.23
N GLU A 81 6.39 -1.66 -23.30
CA GLU A 81 5.08 -2.20 -22.93
C GLU A 81 5.28 -3.23 -21.82
N ILE A 82 4.57 -3.05 -20.71
CA ILE A 82 4.68 -3.92 -19.53
C ILE A 82 3.31 -4.46 -19.20
N GLU A 83 3.19 -5.78 -19.18
CA GLU A 83 1.99 -6.51 -18.77
C GLU A 83 2.23 -7.15 -17.39
N LEU A 84 1.28 -6.95 -16.48
CA LEU A 84 1.31 -7.45 -15.12
C LEU A 84 0.14 -8.39 -14.90
N GLU A 85 0.41 -9.58 -14.39
CA GLU A 85 -0.60 -10.57 -14.06
C GLU A 85 -0.36 -11.17 -12.68
N ILE A 86 -1.44 -11.41 -11.92
CA ILE A 86 -1.41 -12.20 -10.70
C ILE A 86 -1.77 -13.64 -11.09
N ASP A 87 -0.77 -14.51 -11.16
CA ASP A 87 -0.96 -15.91 -11.56
C ASP A 87 -1.67 -16.70 -10.47
N GLN A 88 -1.20 -16.61 -9.22
CA GLN A 88 -1.77 -17.36 -8.11
C GLN A 88 -1.61 -16.65 -6.76
N MET A 89 -2.65 -16.77 -5.92
CA MET A 89 -2.57 -16.39 -4.49
C MET A 89 -2.33 -17.62 -3.62
N ARG A 90 -1.25 -17.61 -2.83
CA ARG A 90 -0.95 -18.65 -1.83
C ARG A 90 -0.91 -18.05 -0.42
N GLY A 91 -2.06 -18.01 0.24
CA GLY A 91 -2.20 -17.32 1.52
C GLY A 91 -1.97 -15.83 1.39
N THR A 92 -0.87 -15.32 1.94
CA THR A 92 -0.48 -13.89 1.88
C THR A 92 0.58 -13.59 0.81
N ILE A 93 0.86 -14.54 -0.09
CA ILE A 93 1.84 -14.39 -1.15
C ILE A 93 1.11 -14.45 -2.49
N ALA A 94 1.25 -13.40 -3.28
CA ALA A 94 0.86 -13.38 -4.68
C ALA A 94 2.07 -13.78 -5.53
N GLU A 95 1.94 -14.87 -6.30
CA GLU A 95 2.86 -15.22 -7.38
C GLU A 95 2.43 -14.42 -8.60
N CYS A 96 3.32 -13.59 -9.12
CA CYS A 96 3.01 -12.67 -10.21
C CYS A 96 3.84 -12.99 -11.44
N TYR A 97 3.34 -12.60 -12.59
CA TYR A 97 4.01 -12.67 -13.87
C TYR A 97 4.12 -11.26 -14.45
N VAL A 98 5.32 -10.90 -14.86
CA VAL A 98 5.61 -9.61 -15.47
C VAL A 98 6.24 -9.88 -16.81
N GLU A 99 5.59 -9.47 -17.89
CA GLU A 99 6.14 -9.52 -19.23
C GLU A 99 6.39 -8.10 -19.73
N ALA A 100 7.56 -7.86 -20.26
CA ALA A 100 7.93 -6.56 -20.79
C ALA A 100 8.53 -6.67 -22.18
N THR A 101 8.17 -5.76 -23.06
CA THR A 101 8.79 -5.58 -24.37
C THR A 101 9.30 -4.16 -24.50
N ALA A 102 10.44 -3.96 -25.11
CA ALA A 102 11.00 -2.65 -25.39
C ALA A 102 11.94 -2.68 -26.60
N THR A 103 12.14 -1.52 -27.20
CA THR A 103 13.16 -1.33 -28.26
C THR A 103 14.45 -0.85 -27.61
N VAL A 104 15.51 -1.68 -27.68
CA VAL A 104 16.86 -1.36 -27.18
C VAL A 104 17.84 -1.29 -28.33
N LEU A 105 18.48 -0.16 -28.52
CA LEU A 105 19.41 0.07 -29.65
C LEU A 105 18.79 -0.29 -31.02
N GLY A 106 17.49 -0.09 -31.19
CA GLY A 106 16.76 -0.41 -32.41
C GLY A 106 16.39 -1.90 -32.60
N GLU A 107 16.57 -2.75 -31.61
CA GLU A 107 16.13 -4.15 -31.60
C GLU A 107 14.98 -4.33 -30.58
N LEU A 108 13.95 -5.06 -31.01
CA LEU A 108 12.86 -5.42 -30.11
C LEU A 108 13.33 -6.52 -29.16
N MET A 109 13.24 -6.26 -27.87
CA MET A 109 13.57 -7.21 -26.79
C MET A 109 12.32 -7.54 -25.98
N SER A 110 12.28 -8.74 -25.43
CA SER A 110 11.23 -9.19 -24.51
C SER A 110 11.88 -9.86 -23.31
N GLU A 111 11.38 -9.53 -22.12
CA GLU A 111 11.79 -10.13 -20.86
C GLU A 111 10.57 -10.57 -20.06
N ALA A 112 10.72 -11.65 -19.31
CA ALA A 112 9.68 -12.14 -18.40
C ALA A 112 10.27 -12.41 -17.01
N HIS A 113 9.55 -11.99 -15.98
CA HIS A 113 9.92 -12.14 -14.58
C HIS A 113 8.75 -12.72 -13.78
N THR A 114 9.06 -13.45 -12.70
CA THR A 114 8.06 -14.05 -11.82
C THR A 114 8.26 -13.60 -10.37
N PRO A 115 8.01 -12.33 -10.07
CA PRO A 115 8.17 -11.82 -8.71
C PRO A 115 7.06 -12.32 -7.78
N ASN A 116 7.37 -12.38 -6.48
CA ASN A 116 6.41 -12.66 -5.43
C ASN A 116 6.11 -11.38 -4.66
N VAL A 117 4.84 -11.07 -4.48
CA VAL A 117 4.39 -9.99 -3.61
C VAL A 117 3.82 -10.58 -2.33
N ARG A 118 4.48 -10.33 -1.21
CA ARG A 118 4.02 -10.76 0.12
C ARG A 118 3.22 -9.65 0.78
N ILE A 119 1.99 -9.95 1.18
CA ILE A 119 1.15 -9.04 1.96
C ILE A 119 1.31 -9.35 3.44
N ASN A 120 1.86 -8.39 4.18
CA ASN A 120 2.04 -8.48 5.61
C ASN A 120 0.91 -7.75 6.34
N HIS A 121 0.03 -8.49 6.99
CA HIS A 121 -1.09 -7.93 7.75
C HIS A 121 -0.65 -7.56 9.16
N THR A 122 -0.82 -6.29 9.53
CA THR A 122 -0.54 -5.79 10.88
C THR A 122 -1.66 -4.83 11.32
N VAL A 123 -1.53 -4.20 12.45
CA VAL A 123 -2.50 -3.21 12.95
C VAL A 123 -1.85 -1.84 12.94
N CYS A 124 -2.46 -0.87 12.24
CA CYS A 124 -1.98 0.50 12.26
C CYS A 124 -2.17 1.15 13.65
N PRO A 125 -1.42 2.20 13.99
CA PRO A 125 -1.51 2.85 15.29
C PRO A 125 -2.92 3.30 15.67
N ASP A 126 -3.69 3.81 14.71
CA ASP A 126 -5.05 4.30 14.94
C ASP A 126 -6.03 3.17 15.25
N CYS A 127 -5.94 2.07 14.50
CA CYS A 127 -6.74 0.87 14.80
C CYS A 127 -6.31 0.24 16.13
N SER A 128 -5.03 0.31 16.48
CA SER A 128 -4.53 -0.15 17.79
C SER A 128 -5.11 0.70 18.93
N LYS A 129 -5.13 2.02 18.79
CA LYS A 129 -5.77 2.92 19.75
C LYS A 129 -7.27 2.60 19.92
N LYS A 130 -8.00 2.46 18.80
CA LYS A 130 -9.42 2.10 18.83
C LYS A 130 -9.68 0.78 19.58
N SER A 131 -8.91 -0.26 19.28
CA SER A 131 -9.08 -1.59 19.88
C SER A 131 -8.64 -1.66 21.34
N SER A 132 -7.73 -0.79 21.79
CA SER A 132 -7.30 -0.70 23.20
C SER A 132 -8.23 0.12 24.08
N GLY A 133 -9.32 0.70 23.53
CA GLY A 133 -10.20 1.58 24.27
C GLY A 133 -9.56 2.92 24.66
N TYR A 134 -8.54 3.36 23.89
CA TYR A 134 -7.89 4.64 24.13
C TYR A 134 -8.88 5.80 24.02
N TYR A 135 -8.79 6.76 24.93
CA TYR A 135 -9.55 8.02 24.91
C TYR A 135 -8.66 9.18 25.36
N GLU A 136 -8.98 10.38 24.91
CA GLU A 136 -8.26 11.62 25.26
C GLU A 136 -9.05 12.51 26.21
N ALA A 137 -10.37 12.30 26.31
CA ALA A 137 -11.25 13.09 27.15
C ALA A 137 -12.41 12.26 27.68
N VAL A 138 -12.98 12.71 28.77
CA VAL A 138 -14.22 12.17 29.34
C VAL A 138 -15.27 13.27 29.37
N ILE A 139 -16.43 13.02 28.77
CA ILE A 139 -17.58 13.91 28.83
C ILE A 139 -18.49 13.40 29.94
N GLN A 140 -18.73 14.22 30.99
CA GLN A 140 -19.60 13.89 32.08
C GLN A 140 -20.87 14.71 31.98
N LEU A 141 -22.01 14.03 31.93
CA LEU A 141 -23.33 14.66 32.01
C LEU A 141 -23.88 14.53 33.43
N ARG A 142 -24.17 15.63 34.07
CA ARG A 142 -24.66 15.67 35.44
C ARG A 142 -25.81 16.69 35.57
N ALA A 143 -26.78 16.41 36.47
CA ALA A 143 -27.76 17.39 36.94
C ALA A 143 -27.34 17.90 38.31
N ASP A 144 -27.76 19.11 38.65
CA ASP A 144 -27.49 19.73 39.94
C ASP A 144 -28.58 19.32 40.95
N GLU A 145 -28.13 18.72 42.05
CA GLU A 145 -28.97 18.28 43.19
C GLU A 145 -30.15 17.35 42.81
N ARG A 146 -30.14 16.69 41.65
CA ARG A 146 -31.14 15.72 41.20
C ARG A 146 -30.54 14.68 40.25
N GLU A 147 -31.30 13.65 39.97
CA GLU A 147 -30.94 12.72 38.88
C GLU A 147 -31.32 13.30 37.53
N LEU A 148 -30.58 12.88 36.49
CA LEU A 148 -30.91 13.16 35.09
C LEU A 148 -32.18 12.44 34.70
N ASP A 149 -33.09 13.11 34.01
CA ASP A 149 -34.21 12.43 33.39
C ASP A 149 -33.86 11.76 32.06
N SER A 150 -34.72 10.86 31.61
CA SER A 150 -34.47 10.07 30.40
C SER A 150 -34.43 10.94 29.14
N GLU A 151 -35.15 12.04 29.08
CA GLU A 151 -35.21 12.94 27.94
C GLU A 151 -33.91 13.76 27.84
N GLU A 152 -33.38 14.23 28.96
CA GLU A 152 -32.08 14.92 29.02
C GLU A 152 -30.96 14.02 28.56
N ILE A 153 -30.97 12.75 28.97
CA ILE A 153 -29.95 11.77 28.55
C ILE A 153 -30.01 11.54 27.05
N VAL A 154 -31.21 11.28 26.49
CA VAL A 154 -31.39 11.03 25.06
C VAL A 154 -30.96 12.24 24.23
N ASN A 155 -31.36 13.45 24.64
CA ASN A 155 -30.99 14.68 23.93
C ASN A 155 -29.48 14.92 23.95
N ALA A 156 -28.80 14.68 25.07
CA ALA A 156 -27.37 14.81 25.18
C ALA A 156 -26.63 13.79 24.31
N GLU A 157 -27.08 12.53 24.35
CA GLU A 157 -26.51 11.47 23.51
C GLU A 157 -26.64 11.79 22.02
N GLU A 158 -27.78 12.32 21.59
CA GLU A 158 -27.99 12.73 20.19
C GLU A 158 -27.05 13.87 19.77
N ILE A 159 -26.90 14.88 20.63
CA ILE A 159 -25.98 15.99 20.38
C ILE A 159 -24.52 15.49 20.26
N ILE A 160 -24.07 14.67 21.23
CA ILE A 160 -22.72 14.12 21.26
C ILE A 160 -22.48 13.28 20.00
N ARG A 161 -23.41 12.39 19.64
CA ARG A 161 -23.30 11.55 18.43
C ARG A 161 -23.15 12.39 17.17
N ARG A 162 -23.98 13.41 17.00
CA ARG A 162 -23.95 14.32 15.85
C ARG A 162 -22.61 15.07 15.74
N VAL A 163 -22.05 15.50 16.87
CA VAL A 163 -20.74 16.17 16.91
C VAL A 163 -19.62 15.21 16.54
N ILE A 164 -19.63 14.00 17.12
CA ILE A 164 -18.63 12.96 16.81
C ILE A 164 -18.70 12.55 15.34
N GLU A 165 -19.87 12.31 14.77
CA GLU A 165 -20.03 11.99 13.35
C GLU A 165 -19.48 13.08 12.43
N LYS A 166 -19.66 14.35 12.79
CA LYS A 166 -19.09 15.47 12.06
C LYS A 166 -17.56 15.52 12.16
N GLN A 167 -17.01 15.24 13.32
CA GLN A 167 -15.57 15.24 13.54
C GLN A 167 -14.90 14.00 12.93
N ALA A 168 -15.54 12.84 12.96
CA ALA A 168 -15.03 11.60 12.39
C ALA A 168 -14.76 11.69 10.88
N ARG A 169 -15.40 12.63 10.16
CA ARG A 169 -15.11 12.94 8.76
C ARG A 169 -13.77 13.64 8.55
N LYS A 170 -13.22 14.24 9.62
CA LYS A 170 -11.95 14.99 9.59
C LYS A 170 -10.83 14.27 10.32
N ASP A 171 -11.21 13.51 11.34
CA ASP A 171 -10.31 12.79 12.21
C ASP A 171 -10.95 11.46 12.60
N LYS A 172 -10.41 10.36 12.10
CA LYS A 172 -10.87 9.00 12.38
C LYS A 172 -10.69 8.56 13.83
N LEU A 173 -9.91 9.32 14.63
CA LEU A 173 -9.79 9.11 16.07
C LEU A 173 -10.90 9.81 16.87
N ALA A 174 -11.80 10.56 16.22
CA ALA A 174 -13.00 11.07 16.84
C ALA A 174 -14.05 9.93 16.96
N TYR A 175 -14.03 9.21 18.07
CA TYR A 175 -14.94 8.10 18.39
C TYR A 175 -15.19 8.01 19.89
N ILE A 176 -16.25 7.30 20.29
CA ILE A 176 -16.57 7.02 21.69
C ILE A 176 -16.21 5.56 21.96
N PRO A 177 -15.13 5.27 22.71
CA PRO A 177 -14.73 3.90 23.00
C PRO A 177 -15.61 3.22 24.04
N GLN A 178 -16.19 4.00 24.96
CA GLN A 178 -16.98 3.48 26.06
C GLN A 178 -18.05 4.49 26.53
N ILE A 179 -19.21 4.00 26.89
CA ILE A 179 -20.24 4.74 27.58
C ILE A 179 -20.47 4.04 28.92
N ALA A 180 -20.33 4.76 30.01
CA ALA A 180 -20.62 4.27 31.37
C ALA A 180 -21.80 5.00 31.99
N THR A 181 -22.54 4.33 32.86
CA THR A 181 -23.63 4.93 33.65
C THR A 181 -23.28 4.76 35.10
N PRO A 182 -22.47 5.68 35.67
CA PRO A 182 -22.22 5.68 37.12
C PRO A 182 -23.48 6.04 37.89
N LYS A 183 -23.44 5.87 39.23
CA LYS A 183 -24.59 6.15 40.08
C LYS A 183 -25.06 7.61 40.03
N GLU A 184 -24.21 8.53 39.60
CA GLU A 184 -24.45 9.98 39.62
C GLU A 184 -24.45 10.64 38.23
N GLY A 185 -24.62 9.89 37.14
CA GLY A 185 -24.65 10.45 35.80
C GLY A 185 -24.16 9.48 34.71
N LYS A 186 -23.92 9.99 33.51
CA LYS A 186 -23.31 9.22 32.38
C LYS A 186 -21.98 9.80 31.98
N ASP A 187 -20.98 8.93 31.77
CA ASP A 187 -19.68 9.27 31.22
C ASP A 187 -19.59 8.80 29.75
N TYR A 188 -19.05 9.63 28.88
CA TYR A 188 -18.90 9.38 27.42
C TYR A 188 -17.45 9.53 26.95
#